data_fc300eff43146f3ffd18caf6301ab57d
#
_entry.id   fc300eff43146f3ffd18caf6301ab57d
#
_cell.length_a   1.000
_cell.length_b   1.000
_cell.length_c   1.000
_cell.angle_alpha   90.00
_cell.angle_beta   90.00
_cell.angle_gamma   90.00
#
_symmetry.space_group_name_H-M   'P 1'
#
loop_
_entity.id
_entity.type
_entity.pdbx_description
1 polymer ?
#
loop_
_entity_poly.entity_id
_entity_poly.type
_entity_poly.pdbx_seq_one_letter_code
_entity_poly.pdbx_strand_id
1 'polypeptide(L)'
;MRLAPLIGPDLQDAIAIGPDAVREAVSEFHPEDIAELLEDLSAKEAVLLVRALPTETAADVVERLSPQRQVLVFNAIDTGRAVELLSEMDPDDRVDLLQELEEDDAKALLSALERREPEAAEEVRELVHYEPETAGGLMTTEFASLPPNTKVWEAMDAARQLGREELAEMLYYIYVCQPSGELLGVVSLRDLILSDPGQSLSEIMIANVFSVKTSDDQEKVAHEIARYDLAALPVIDDHGRMLGVVTVDDVVDVVIEEATEDAQMMGGVVPLEDSYFQTGWAEFVWKRGSWLVLLFVAQLLTATVIQKNKAILDATVELVLFIPLIIASGGNAGSQSSTLVIRAMAVGELKPSDWSKVLSRELLIGLSLGIALGLIGFVRGWFAGETVEPIAMATAIGTSILAIVTLSTMIGSLLPLLIRRVGLDPAVSSTPFIASVVDVLGLIVYFAVAQVILHTFFGG
;
A
#
# COMPACT_ATOMS: atom_id res chain seq x y z
N MET A 1 8.28 -20.77 7.06
CA MET A 1 8.71 -22.06 6.44
C MET A 1 7.46 -22.62 5.80
N ARG A 2 7.40 -22.79 4.49
CA ARG A 2 6.16 -23.27 3.83
C ARG A 2 5.80 -24.64 4.36
N LEU A 3 4.59 -24.79 4.89
CA LEU A 3 4.08 -26.05 5.47
C LEU A 3 3.64 -27.05 4.40
N ALA A 4 3.16 -26.56 3.27
CA ALA A 4 2.67 -27.39 2.17
C ALA A 4 3.62 -28.52 1.71
N PRO A 5 4.95 -28.32 1.58
CA PRO A 5 5.86 -29.41 1.22
C PRO A 5 6.03 -30.48 2.32
N LEU A 6 5.74 -30.13 3.58
CA LEU A 6 5.93 -31.03 4.73
C LEU A 6 4.67 -31.87 5.00
N ILE A 7 3.51 -31.28 4.87
CA ILE A 7 2.21 -31.87 5.27
C ILE A 7 1.39 -32.28 4.04
N GLY A 8 1.68 -31.70 2.86
CA GLY A 8 0.96 -31.98 1.64
C GLY A 8 0.78 -33.47 1.31
N PRO A 9 1.81 -34.32 1.44
CA PRO A 9 1.66 -35.76 1.22
C PRO A 9 0.68 -36.43 2.20
N ASP A 10 0.76 -36.07 3.49
CA ASP A 10 -0.13 -36.65 4.53
C ASP A 10 -1.57 -36.15 4.34
N LEU A 11 -1.73 -34.88 3.91
CA LEU A 11 -3.03 -34.29 3.59
C LEU A 11 -3.63 -34.91 2.31
N GLN A 12 -2.84 -35.23 1.29
CA GLN A 12 -3.31 -35.92 0.09
C GLN A 12 -3.79 -37.31 0.43
N ASP A 13 -3.09 -38.04 1.31
CA ASP A 13 -3.51 -39.34 1.82
C ASP A 13 -4.81 -39.23 2.64
N ALA A 14 -4.95 -38.19 3.47
CA ALA A 14 -6.17 -37.89 4.22
C ALA A 14 -7.36 -37.60 3.30
N ILE A 15 -7.15 -36.78 2.25
CA ILE A 15 -8.17 -36.47 1.22
C ILE A 15 -8.62 -37.79 0.51
N ALA A 16 -7.72 -38.71 0.25
CA ALA A 16 -8.04 -39.98 -0.38
C ALA A 16 -8.86 -40.93 0.55
N ILE A 17 -8.69 -40.78 1.87
CA ILE A 17 -9.43 -41.58 2.88
C ILE A 17 -10.85 -41.03 3.08
N GLY A 18 -10.99 -39.68 3.16
CA GLY A 18 -12.29 -39.01 3.28
C GLY A 18 -12.33 -37.83 4.27
N PRO A 19 -13.50 -37.16 4.39
CA PRO A 19 -13.63 -35.89 5.14
C PRO A 19 -13.21 -35.97 6.62
N ASP A 20 -13.50 -37.09 7.29
CA ASP A 20 -13.13 -37.24 8.72
C ASP A 20 -11.61 -37.30 8.91
N ALA A 21 -10.89 -37.97 8.01
CA ALA A 21 -9.42 -38.01 8.02
C ALA A 21 -8.79 -36.65 7.73
N VAL A 22 -9.39 -35.89 6.81
CA VAL A 22 -8.97 -34.51 6.51
C VAL A 22 -9.15 -33.64 7.73
N ARG A 23 -10.30 -33.68 8.38
CA ARG A 23 -10.59 -32.92 9.60
C ARG A 23 -9.62 -33.26 10.73
N GLU A 24 -9.30 -34.52 10.94
CA GLU A 24 -8.32 -34.93 11.93
C GLU A 24 -6.90 -34.43 11.59
N ALA A 25 -6.52 -34.47 10.31
CA ALA A 25 -5.21 -34.06 9.85
C ALA A 25 -4.93 -32.56 10.04
N VAL A 26 -5.97 -31.71 9.97
CA VAL A 26 -5.83 -30.24 10.09
C VAL A 26 -6.36 -29.69 11.42
N SER A 27 -6.86 -30.52 12.33
CA SER A 27 -7.51 -30.08 13.58
C SER A 27 -6.62 -29.28 14.54
N GLU A 28 -5.30 -29.41 14.44
CA GLU A 28 -4.33 -28.71 15.29
C GLU A 28 -3.70 -27.51 14.58
N PHE A 29 -4.05 -27.24 13.31
CA PHE A 29 -3.49 -26.13 12.56
C PHE A 29 -4.32 -24.86 12.75
N HIS A 30 -3.61 -23.72 12.75
CA HIS A 30 -4.26 -22.42 12.69
C HIS A 30 -4.94 -22.22 11.31
N PRO A 31 -6.08 -21.51 11.22
CA PRO A 31 -6.72 -21.21 9.92
C PRO A 31 -5.77 -20.65 8.87
N GLU A 32 -4.85 -19.76 9.24
CA GLU A 32 -3.80 -19.22 8.37
C GLU A 32 -2.88 -20.29 7.77
N ASP A 33 -2.47 -21.28 8.60
CA ASP A 33 -1.65 -22.41 8.13
C ASP A 33 -2.42 -23.28 7.11
N ILE A 34 -3.72 -23.42 7.30
CA ILE A 34 -4.60 -24.16 6.38
C ILE A 34 -4.81 -23.36 5.08
N ALA A 35 -4.94 -22.05 5.17
CA ALA A 35 -5.04 -21.14 4.01
C ALA A 35 -3.76 -21.22 3.15
N GLU A 36 -2.56 -21.15 3.77
CA GLU A 36 -1.28 -21.34 3.06
C GLU A 36 -1.23 -22.69 2.32
N LEU A 37 -1.73 -23.76 2.95
CA LEU A 37 -1.83 -25.07 2.31
C LEU A 37 -2.79 -25.07 1.12
N LEU A 38 -3.94 -24.41 1.25
CA LEU A 38 -4.94 -24.28 0.19
C LEU A 38 -4.41 -23.54 -1.03
N GLU A 39 -3.56 -22.54 -0.87
CA GLU A 39 -2.93 -21.81 -1.97
C GLU A 39 -2.06 -22.72 -2.87
N ASP A 40 -1.38 -23.69 -2.26
CA ASP A 40 -0.48 -24.61 -2.98
C ASP A 40 -1.19 -25.86 -3.53
N LEU A 41 -2.43 -26.17 -3.12
CA LEU A 41 -3.19 -27.34 -3.56
C LEU A 41 -3.81 -27.15 -4.94
N SER A 42 -4.15 -28.27 -5.63
CA SER A 42 -4.97 -28.17 -6.83
C SER A 42 -6.40 -27.70 -6.49
N ALA A 43 -7.10 -27.08 -7.45
CA ALA A 43 -8.48 -26.64 -7.26
C ALA A 43 -9.43 -27.71 -6.70
N LYS A 44 -9.25 -28.97 -7.12
CA LYS A 44 -10.07 -30.08 -6.64
C LYS A 44 -9.77 -30.44 -5.19
N GLU A 45 -8.51 -30.44 -4.81
CA GLU A 45 -8.07 -30.74 -3.44
C GLU A 45 -8.51 -29.63 -2.48
N ALA A 46 -8.39 -28.37 -2.89
CA ALA A 46 -8.85 -27.20 -2.13
C ALA A 46 -10.36 -27.29 -1.82
N VAL A 47 -11.18 -27.55 -2.83
CA VAL A 47 -12.64 -27.73 -2.65
C VAL A 47 -12.97 -28.90 -1.72
N LEU A 48 -12.24 -30.01 -1.82
CA LEU A 48 -12.45 -31.16 -0.94
C LEU A 48 -12.07 -30.83 0.51
N LEU A 49 -11.01 -30.06 0.72
CA LEU A 49 -10.59 -29.60 2.04
C LEU A 49 -11.64 -28.65 2.64
N VAL A 50 -12.05 -27.61 1.93
CA VAL A 50 -13.08 -26.64 2.40
C VAL A 50 -14.41 -27.34 2.71
N ARG A 51 -14.79 -28.36 1.95
CA ARG A 51 -16.00 -29.16 2.24
C ARG A 51 -15.87 -30.03 3.47
N ALA A 52 -14.67 -30.46 3.82
CA ALA A 52 -14.42 -31.34 4.95
C ALA A 52 -14.33 -30.58 6.29
N LEU A 53 -13.98 -29.32 6.25
CA LEU A 53 -13.85 -28.46 7.44
C LEU A 53 -15.22 -28.13 8.06
N PRO A 54 -15.30 -27.90 9.39
CA PRO A 54 -16.44 -27.23 10.02
C PRO A 54 -16.72 -25.89 9.35
N THR A 55 -17.95 -25.38 9.39
CA THR A 55 -18.33 -24.17 8.65
C THR A 55 -17.57 -22.96 9.13
N GLU A 56 -17.50 -22.72 10.43
CA GLU A 56 -16.73 -21.69 11.10
C GLU A 56 -15.26 -21.71 10.64
N THR A 57 -14.54 -22.79 10.89
CA THR A 57 -13.13 -22.94 10.46
C THR A 57 -12.95 -22.77 8.94
N ALA A 58 -13.93 -23.17 8.14
CA ALA A 58 -13.86 -23.06 6.69
C ALA A 58 -14.06 -21.59 6.23
N ALA A 59 -14.90 -20.82 6.92
CA ALA A 59 -15.04 -19.37 6.70
C ALA A 59 -13.74 -18.66 7.04
N ASP A 60 -13.22 -18.84 8.27
CA ASP A 60 -11.92 -18.29 8.70
C ASP A 60 -10.77 -18.58 7.75
N VAL A 61 -10.74 -19.79 7.18
CA VAL A 61 -9.70 -20.20 6.22
C VAL A 61 -9.91 -19.50 4.88
N VAL A 62 -11.16 -19.37 4.44
CA VAL A 62 -11.46 -18.75 3.13
C VAL A 62 -11.22 -17.27 3.13
N GLU A 63 -11.50 -16.56 4.21
CA GLU A 63 -11.19 -15.12 4.39
C GLU A 63 -9.70 -14.82 4.18
N ARG A 64 -8.84 -15.74 4.61
CA ARG A 64 -7.37 -15.63 4.49
C ARG A 64 -6.78 -16.07 3.15
N LEU A 65 -7.62 -16.52 2.21
CA LEU A 65 -7.17 -16.88 0.86
C LEU A 65 -7.01 -15.64 -0.03
N SER A 66 -6.13 -15.76 -1.03
CA SER A 66 -6.06 -14.75 -2.09
C SER A 66 -7.41 -14.63 -2.82
N PRO A 67 -7.80 -13.44 -3.30
CA PRO A 67 -9.08 -13.21 -3.97
C PRO A 67 -9.38 -14.21 -5.10
N GLN A 68 -8.37 -14.52 -5.93
CA GLN A 68 -8.53 -15.50 -7.01
C GLN A 68 -8.78 -16.91 -6.46
N ARG A 69 -8.20 -17.23 -5.33
CA ARG A 69 -8.38 -18.54 -4.69
C ARG A 69 -9.77 -18.66 -4.07
N GLN A 70 -10.24 -17.59 -3.45
CA GLN A 70 -11.61 -17.47 -2.94
C GLN A 70 -12.62 -17.69 -4.08
N VAL A 71 -12.51 -16.95 -5.18
CA VAL A 71 -13.36 -17.08 -6.38
C VAL A 71 -13.33 -18.51 -6.93
N LEU A 72 -12.15 -19.13 -7.02
CA LEU A 72 -12.01 -20.50 -7.49
C LEU A 72 -12.74 -21.50 -6.59
N VAL A 73 -12.66 -21.36 -5.28
CA VAL A 73 -13.32 -22.21 -4.29
C VAL A 73 -14.84 -22.02 -4.39
N PHE A 74 -15.32 -20.77 -4.39
CA PHE A 74 -16.75 -20.45 -4.43
C PHE A 74 -17.42 -20.90 -5.73
N ASN A 75 -16.74 -20.81 -6.86
CA ASN A 75 -17.23 -21.30 -8.15
C ASN A 75 -17.29 -22.85 -8.22
N ALA A 76 -16.58 -23.54 -7.34
CA ALA A 76 -16.48 -25.00 -7.38
C ALA A 76 -17.24 -25.72 -6.25
N ILE A 77 -17.68 -25.03 -5.20
CA ILE A 77 -18.57 -25.56 -4.17
C ILE A 77 -20.04 -25.43 -4.59
N ASP A 78 -20.93 -26.15 -3.94
CA ASP A 78 -22.37 -26.02 -4.19
C ASP A 78 -22.93 -24.77 -3.47
N THR A 79 -23.99 -24.20 -4.04
CA THR A 79 -24.62 -22.96 -3.53
C THR A 79 -25.03 -23.06 -2.06
N GLY A 80 -25.44 -24.26 -1.60
CA GLY A 80 -25.80 -24.44 -0.19
C GLY A 80 -24.62 -24.23 0.75
N ARG A 81 -23.48 -24.84 0.40
CA ARG A 81 -22.22 -24.68 1.16
C ARG A 81 -21.65 -23.25 1.04
N ALA A 82 -21.73 -22.66 -0.14
CA ALA A 82 -21.30 -21.27 -0.35
C ALA A 82 -22.07 -20.29 0.55
N VAL A 83 -23.39 -20.45 0.65
CA VAL A 83 -24.22 -19.63 1.55
C VAL A 83 -23.90 -19.89 3.02
N GLU A 84 -23.58 -21.14 3.40
CA GLU A 84 -23.15 -21.44 4.77
C GLU A 84 -21.86 -20.71 5.14
N LEU A 85 -20.89 -20.67 4.24
CA LEU A 85 -19.64 -19.96 4.46
C LEU A 85 -19.89 -18.44 4.53
N LEU A 86 -20.62 -17.89 3.56
CA LEU A 86 -20.97 -16.46 3.56
C LEU A 86 -21.72 -16.03 4.84
N SER A 87 -22.49 -16.90 5.45
CA SER A 87 -23.20 -16.58 6.70
C SER A 87 -22.26 -16.45 7.91
N GLU A 88 -21.14 -17.18 7.89
CA GLU A 88 -20.18 -17.22 8.99
C GLU A 88 -18.99 -16.24 8.78
N MET A 89 -18.82 -15.72 7.55
CA MET A 89 -17.76 -14.76 7.23
C MET A 89 -18.05 -13.37 7.85
N ASP A 90 -16.98 -12.63 8.16
CA ASP A 90 -17.10 -11.24 8.58
C ASP A 90 -17.77 -10.38 7.50
N PRO A 91 -18.54 -9.34 7.88
CA PRO A 91 -19.33 -8.53 6.95
C PRO A 91 -18.54 -7.89 5.81
N ASP A 92 -17.36 -7.37 6.09
CA ASP A 92 -16.42 -6.77 5.13
C ASP A 92 -15.84 -7.84 4.19
N ASP A 93 -15.27 -8.94 4.70
CA ASP A 93 -14.75 -10.05 3.90
C ASP A 93 -15.82 -10.67 2.99
N ARG A 94 -17.05 -10.76 3.50
CA ARG A 94 -18.21 -11.22 2.72
C ARG A 94 -18.49 -10.33 1.53
N VAL A 95 -18.36 -9.02 1.70
CA VAL A 95 -18.57 -8.02 0.63
C VAL A 95 -17.45 -8.09 -0.39
N ASP A 96 -16.20 -8.15 0.06
CA ASP A 96 -15.02 -8.23 -0.80
C ASP A 96 -15.08 -9.46 -1.69
N LEU A 97 -15.38 -10.62 -1.13
CA LEU A 97 -15.58 -11.83 -1.92
C LEU A 97 -16.70 -11.67 -2.97
N LEU A 98 -17.83 -11.08 -2.59
CA LEU A 98 -18.94 -10.90 -3.53
C LEU A 98 -18.65 -9.89 -4.65
N GLN A 99 -17.76 -8.92 -4.41
CA GLN A 99 -17.29 -7.97 -5.42
C GLN A 99 -16.32 -8.63 -6.42
N GLU A 100 -15.54 -9.61 -5.97
CA GLU A 100 -14.60 -10.36 -6.82
C GLU A 100 -15.28 -11.40 -7.73
N LEU A 101 -16.49 -11.85 -7.39
CA LEU A 101 -17.24 -12.82 -8.18
C LEU A 101 -17.86 -12.18 -9.45
N GLU A 102 -18.14 -13.02 -10.46
CA GLU A 102 -18.93 -12.58 -11.62
C GLU A 102 -20.32 -12.09 -11.17
N GLU A 103 -20.80 -11.01 -11.76
CA GLU A 103 -22.04 -10.29 -11.36
C GLU A 103 -23.26 -11.22 -11.22
N ASP A 104 -23.39 -12.21 -12.11
CA ASP A 104 -24.49 -13.17 -12.10
C ASP A 104 -24.38 -14.15 -10.94
N ASP A 105 -23.15 -14.59 -10.59
CA ASP A 105 -22.89 -15.52 -9.49
C ASP A 105 -23.04 -14.81 -8.14
N ALA A 106 -22.50 -13.60 -7.99
CA ALA A 106 -22.68 -12.77 -6.82
C ALA A 106 -24.16 -12.50 -6.52
N LYS A 107 -24.97 -12.15 -7.53
CA LYS A 107 -26.42 -11.96 -7.38
C LYS A 107 -27.15 -13.24 -6.99
N ALA A 108 -26.73 -14.39 -7.54
CA ALA A 108 -27.33 -15.66 -7.21
C ALA A 108 -27.06 -16.05 -5.75
N LEU A 109 -25.81 -15.86 -5.29
CA LEU A 109 -25.40 -16.10 -3.92
C LEU A 109 -26.08 -15.14 -2.93
N LEU A 110 -26.10 -13.85 -3.22
CA LEU A 110 -26.77 -12.86 -2.39
C LEU A 110 -28.28 -13.14 -2.26
N SER A 111 -28.95 -13.56 -3.37
CA SER A 111 -30.35 -13.97 -3.33
C SER A 111 -30.58 -15.26 -2.54
N ALA A 112 -29.59 -16.13 -2.48
CA ALA A 112 -29.66 -17.36 -1.68
C ALA A 112 -29.38 -17.07 -0.20
N LEU A 113 -28.43 -16.16 0.10
CA LEU A 113 -28.14 -15.65 1.45
C LEU A 113 -29.38 -14.95 2.05
N GLU A 114 -30.03 -14.08 1.29
CA GLU A 114 -31.25 -13.35 1.72
C GLU A 114 -32.40 -14.30 2.15
N ARG A 115 -32.49 -15.48 1.54
CA ARG A 115 -33.51 -16.48 1.92
C ARG A 115 -33.16 -17.23 3.20
N ARG A 116 -31.89 -17.35 3.54
CA ARG A 116 -31.41 -18.08 4.71
C ARG A 116 -31.20 -17.14 5.88
N GLU A 117 -30.48 -16.02 5.66
CA GLU A 117 -30.12 -15.02 6.63
C GLU A 117 -30.31 -13.61 6.07
N PRO A 118 -31.53 -13.05 6.23
CA PRO A 118 -31.85 -11.73 5.70
C PRO A 118 -30.99 -10.61 6.28
N GLU A 119 -30.54 -10.75 7.52
CA GLU A 119 -29.72 -9.73 8.21
C GLU A 119 -28.35 -9.63 7.54
N ALA A 120 -27.63 -10.73 7.34
CA ALA A 120 -26.36 -10.78 6.64
C ALA A 120 -26.46 -10.26 5.18
N ALA A 121 -27.57 -10.52 4.49
CA ALA A 121 -27.78 -9.99 3.15
C ALA A 121 -28.04 -8.46 3.15
N GLU A 122 -28.60 -7.90 4.22
CA GLU A 122 -28.82 -6.45 4.36
C GLU A 122 -27.49 -5.75 4.64
N GLU A 123 -26.61 -6.31 5.49
CA GLU A 123 -25.24 -5.83 5.73
C GLU A 123 -24.45 -5.74 4.45
N VAL A 124 -24.47 -6.78 3.60
CA VAL A 124 -23.81 -6.75 2.28
C VAL A 124 -24.35 -5.57 1.43
N ARG A 125 -25.67 -5.31 1.46
CA ARG A 125 -26.25 -4.21 0.69
C ARG A 125 -25.85 -2.84 1.22
N GLU A 126 -25.62 -2.73 2.51
CA GLU A 126 -25.14 -1.48 3.11
C GLU A 126 -23.67 -1.24 2.78
N LEU A 127 -22.83 -2.27 2.91
CA LEU A 127 -21.39 -2.16 2.72
C LEU A 127 -20.96 -2.06 1.25
N VAL A 128 -21.60 -2.77 0.35
CA VAL A 128 -21.23 -2.82 -1.09
C VAL A 128 -21.24 -1.46 -1.81
N HIS A 129 -21.78 -0.42 -1.17
CA HIS A 129 -21.83 0.94 -1.73
C HIS A 129 -20.57 1.76 -1.43
N TYR A 130 -19.71 1.28 -0.54
CA TYR A 130 -18.45 1.95 -0.20
C TYR A 130 -17.35 1.50 -1.16
N GLU A 131 -16.40 2.40 -1.42
CA GLU A 131 -15.23 2.07 -2.22
C GLU A 131 -14.28 1.20 -1.39
N PRO A 132 -13.71 0.11 -1.94
CA PRO A 132 -12.90 -0.86 -1.18
C PRO A 132 -11.74 -0.23 -0.41
N GLU A 133 -10.99 0.69 -1.03
CA GLU A 133 -9.81 1.34 -0.44
C GLU A 133 -10.15 2.51 0.50
N THR A 134 -11.33 2.46 1.15
CA THR A 134 -11.78 3.49 2.10
C THR A 134 -12.14 2.88 3.45
N ALA A 135 -12.22 3.74 4.49
CA ALA A 135 -12.69 3.29 5.80
C ALA A 135 -14.06 2.63 5.77
N GLY A 136 -14.91 3.00 4.80
CA GLY A 136 -16.22 2.38 4.60
C GLY A 136 -16.13 0.99 3.96
N GLY A 137 -15.14 0.73 3.10
CA GLY A 137 -14.87 -0.58 2.53
C GLY A 137 -14.25 -1.54 3.54
N LEU A 138 -13.32 -1.04 4.35
CA LEU A 138 -12.61 -1.84 5.37
C LEU A 138 -13.41 -2.08 6.66
N MET A 139 -14.57 -1.42 6.86
CA MET A 139 -15.27 -1.52 8.13
C MET A 139 -16.14 -2.76 8.24
N THR A 140 -16.09 -3.40 9.39
CA THR A 140 -17.13 -4.32 9.80
C THR A 140 -18.28 -3.60 10.50
N THR A 141 -19.50 -4.08 10.34
CA THR A 141 -20.70 -3.59 11.04
C THR A 141 -20.87 -4.23 12.42
N GLU A 142 -20.06 -5.20 12.74
CA GLU A 142 -20.09 -5.92 14.02
C GLU A 142 -19.35 -5.16 15.11
N PHE A 143 -20.06 -4.43 15.93
CA PHE A 143 -19.49 -3.70 17.06
C PHE A 143 -20.45 -3.62 18.25
N ALA A 144 -19.89 -3.58 19.45
CA ALA A 144 -20.66 -3.42 20.67
C ALA A 144 -20.99 -1.95 20.94
N SER A 145 -22.27 -1.57 20.91
CA SER A 145 -22.72 -0.22 21.26
C SER A 145 -23.78 -0.24 22.36
N LEU A 146 -23.65 0.66 23.34
CA LEU A 146 -24.56 0.79 24.46
C LEU A 146 -24.91 2.25 24.78
N PRO A 147 -26.10 2.53 25.31
CA PRO A 147 -26.49 3.88 25.73
C PRO A 147 -25.63 4.43 26.87
N PRO A 148 -25.45 5.77 26.99
CA PRO A 148 -24.60 6.39 28.02
C PRO A 148 -25.06 6.15 29.47
N ASN A 149 -26.34 5.86 29.67
CA ASN A 149 -26.91 5.60 30.98
C ASN A 149 -26.78 4.15 31.46
N THR A 150 -26.30 3.24 30.62
CA THR A 150 -26.07 1.83 30.94
C THR A 150 -25.08 1.72 32.09
N LYS A 151 -25.37 0.86 33.06
CA LYS A 151 -24.48 0.62 34.20
C LYS A 151 -23.33 -0.32 33.79
N VAL A 152 -22.18 -0.15 34.44
CA VAL A 152 -21.00 -0.97 34.20
C VAL A 152 -21.30 -2.47 34.31
N TRP A 153 -22.10 -2.89 35.30
CA TRP A 153 -22.47 -4.29 35.45
C TRP A 153 -23.36 -4.82 34.31
N GLU A 154 -24.25 -3.97 33.76
CA GLU A 154 -25.08 -4.31 32.59
C GLU A 154 -24.24 -4.43 31.33
N ALA A 155 -23.30 -3.50 31.14
CA ALA A 155 -22.36 -3.51 30.03
C ALA A 155 -21.45 -4.74 30.10
N MET A 156 -20.99 -5.14 31.29
CA MET A 156 -20.23 -6.38 31.46
C MET A 156 -21.04 -7.65 31.14
N ASP A 157 -22.33 -7.66 31.47
CA ASP A 157 -23.17 -8.80 31.12
C ASP A 157 -23.45 -8.85 29.61
N ALA A 158 -23.64 -7.69 28.97
CA ALA A 158 -23.76 -7.60 27.52
C ALA A 158 -22.47 -8.07 26.82
N ALA A 159 -21.29 -7.61 27.27
CA ALA A 159 -20.01 -8.06 26.73
C ALA A 159 -19.80 -9.58 26.87
N ARG A 160 -20.21 -10.17 27.99
CA ARG A 160 -20.16 -11.63 28.16
C ARG A 160 -21.11 -12.39 27.24
N GLN A 161 -22.25 -11.82 26.94
CA GLN A 161 -23.21 -12.40 26.02
C GLN A 161 -22.67 -12.36 24.58
N LEU A 162 -22.20 -11.20 24.13
CA LEU A 162 -21.55 -11.05 22.81
C LEU A 162 -20.34 -11.96 22.65
N GLY A 163 -19.48 -12.06 23.69
CA GLY A 163 -18.34 -12.98 23.64
C GLY A 163 -18.68 -14.48 23.67
N ARG A 164 -19.94 -14.86 23.85
CA ARG A 164 -20.42 -16.24 23.68
C ARG A 164 -21.07 -16.48 22.33
N GLU A 165 -21.46 -15.41 21.66
CA GLU A 165 -22.09 -15.38 20.33
C GLU A 165 -21.05 -15.15 19.22
N GLU A 166 -19.78 -15.55 19.46
CA GLU A 166 -18.64 -15.50 18.52
C GLU A 166 -18.05 -14.12 18.21
N LEU A 167 -18.69 -13.04 18.62
CA LEU A 167 -18.16 -11.65 18.52
C LEU A 167 -17.01 -11.35 19.52
N ALA A 168 -16.34 -12.38 20.04
CA ALA A 168 -15.31 -12.23 21.09
C ALA A 168 -14.06 -11.49 20.59
N GLU A 169 -13.72 -11.67 19.33
CA GLU A 169 -12.50 -11.08 18.74
C GLU A 169 -12.62 -9.56 18.60
N MET A 170 -13.81 -9.02 18.40
CA MET A 170 -14.09 -7.58 18.25
C MET A 170 -14.38 -6.84 19.56
N LEU A 171 -14.39 -7.53 20.69
CA LEU A 171 -14.70 -6.94 22.00
C LEU A 171 -13.52 -6.18 22.66
N TYR A 172 -12.77 -5.41 21.86
CA TYR A 172 -11.76 -4.49 22.44
C TYR A 172 -12.39 -3.31 23.16
N TYR A 173 -13.51 -2.81 22.62
CA TYR A 173 -14.20 -1.61 23.06
C TYR A 173 -15.70 -1.79 23.08
N ILE A 174 -16.36 -1.06 24.00
CA ILE A 174 -17.79 -0.79 23.95
C ILE A 174 -17.97 0.67 23.57
N TYR A 175 -18.66 0.93 22.49
CA TYR A 175 -18.95 2.26 22.01
C TYR A 175 -20.20 2.82 22.72
N VAL A 176 -20.12 4.06 23.15
CA VAL A 176 -21.23 4.70 23.84
C VAL A 176 -21.94 5.60 22.85
N CYS A 177 -23.14 5.17 22.44
CA CYS A 177 -23.91 5.86 21.41
C CYS A 177 -25.24 6.38 21.96
N GLN A 178 -25.73 7.50 21.41
CA GLN A 178 -27.10 7.93 21.62
C GLN A 178 -28.10 6.99 20.93
N PRO A 179 -29.39 7.01 21.32
CA PRO A 179 -30.43 6.27 20.58
C PRO A 179 -30.55 6.68 19.09
N SER A 180 -30.00 7.83 18.71
CA SER A 180 -29.89 8.30 17.31
C SER A 180 -28.74 7.66 16.54
N GLY A 181 -27.87 6.88 17.18
CA GLY A 181 -26.63 6.32 16.63
C GLY A 181 -25.41 7.23 16.77
N GLU A 182 -25.55 8.47 17.27
CA GLU A 182 -24.43 9.39 17.43
C GLU A 182 -23.41 8.87 18.44
N LEU A 183 -22.13 8.81 18.07
CA LEU A 183 -21.03 8.35 18.90
C LEU A 183 -20.67 9.41 19.96
N LEU A 184 -20.78 9.08 21.22
CA LEU A 184 -20.47 9.96 22.37
C LEU A 184 -19.13 9.66 23.02
N GLY A 185 -18.74 8.39 23.05
CA GLY A 185 -17.56 7.95 23.77
C GLY A 185 -17.24 6.49 23.52
N VAL A 186 -16.13 6.05 24.09
CA VAL A 186 -15.67 4.67 24.05
C VAL A 186 -15.22 4.23 25.43
N VAL A 187 -15.47 2.98 25.78
CA VAL A 187 -15.00 2.33 27.02
C VAL A 187 -14.23 1.07 26.63
N SER A 188 -12.97 0.96 27.04
CA SER A 188 -12.23 -0.27 26.82
C SER A 188 -12.76 -1.38 27.76
N LEU A 189 -12.68 -2.65 27.30
CA LEU A 189 -13.04 -3.79 28.15
C LEU A 189 -12.23 -3.79 29.47
N ARG A 190 -10.97 -3.35 29.42
CA ARG A 190 -10.12 -3.19 30.60
C ARG A 190 -10.69 -2.17 31.60
N ASP A 191 -11.09 -0.99 31.10
CA ASP A 191 -11.64 0.06 31.97
C ASP A 191 -13.00 -0.33 32.54
N LEU A 192 -13.80 -1.07 31.76
CA LEU A 192 -15.05 -1.64 32.22
C LEU A 192 -14.85 -2.61 33.41
N ILE A 193 -13.83 -3.50 33.32
CA ILE A 193 -13.49 -4.45 34.40
C ILE A 193 -12.97 -3.74 35.65
N LEU A 194 -12.27 -2.63 35.52
CA LEU A 194 -11.65 -1.89 36.62
C LEU A 194 -12.58 -0.87 37.27
N SER A 195 -13.72 -0.55 36.65
CA SER A 195 -14.67 0.45 37.13
C SER A 195 -15.65 -0.09 38.17
N ASP A 196 -16.26 0.80 38.95
CA ASP A 196 -17.29 0.43 39.94
C ASP A 196 -18.56 -0.02 39.19
N PRO A 197 -19.10 -1.20 39.50
CA PRO A 197 -20.31 -1.73 38.86
C PRO A 197 -21.52 -0.80 38.85
N GLY A 198 -21.62 0.12 39.83
CA GLY A 198 -22.71 1.07 39.95
C GLY A 198 -22.59 2.34 39.09
N GLN A 199 -21.43 2.62 38.53
CA GLN A 199 -21.22 3.77 37.64
C GLN A 199 -21.93 3.58 36.29
N SER A 200 -22.23 4.70 35.61
CA SER A 200 -22.75 4.69 34.23
C SER A 200 -21.61 4.76 33.23
N LEU A 201 -21.83 4.28 32.00
CA LEU A 201 -20.83 4.36 30.92
C LEU A 201 -20.43 5.81 30.66
N SER A 202 -21.35 6.76 30.75
CA SER A 202 -21.07 8.21 30.62
C SER A 202 -20.10 8.77 31.67
N GLU A 203 -19.94 8.12 32.81
CA GLU A 203 -19.02 8.54 33.89
C GLU A 203 -17.60 8.01 33.67
N ILE A 204 -17.44 6.92 32.89
CA ILE A 204 -16.16 6.23 32.69
C ILE A 204 -15.65 6.30 31.26
N MET A 205 -16.50 6.69 30.28
CA MET A 205 -16.14 6.75 28.89
C MET A 205 -15.10 7.84 28.59
N ILE A 206 -14.29 7.57 27.57
CA ILE A 206 -13.46 8.58 26.92
C ILE A 206 -14.33 9.30 25.89
N ALA A 207 -14.64 10.58 26.11
CA ALA A 207 -15.57 11.34 25.27
C ALA A 207 -14.94 11.88 23.97
N ASN A 208 -13.61 12.05 23.91
CA ASN A 208 -12.90 12.45 22.69
C ASN A 208 -12.45 11.19 21.94
N VAL A 209 -13.35 10.62 21.18
CA VAL A 209 -13.07 9.42 20.38
C VAL A 209 -12.43 9.82 19.07
N PHE A 210 -11.28 9.22 18.75
CA PHE A 210 -10.75 9.28 17.40
C PHE A 210 -11.67 8.45 16.49
N SER A 211 -12.08 9.02 15.39
CA SER A 211 -12.97 8.39 14.43
C SER A 211 -12.60 8.84 13.00
N VAL A 212 -12.94 8.02 12.03
CA VAL A 212 -12.78 8.31 10.59
C VAL A 212 -14.15 8.35 9.93
N LYS A 213 -14.22 8.97 8.75
CA LYS A 213 -15.42 8.95 7.92
C LYS A 213 -15.34 7.80 6.93
N THR A 214 -16.48 7.31 6.47
CA THR A 214 -16.56 6.26 5.44
C THR A 214 -15.76 6.56 4.17
N SER A 215 -15.60 7.83 3.80
CA SER A 215 -14.83 8.27 2.63
C SER A 215 -13.34 8.53 2.92
N ASP A 216 -12.87 8.30 4.12
CA ASP A 216 -11.44 8.44 4.42
C ASP A 216 -10.67 7.27 3.83
N ASP A 217 -9.53 7.57 3.25
CA ASP A 217 -8.62 6.65 2.61
C ASP A 217 -8.03 5.63 3.61
N GLN A 218 -7.82 4.39 3.16
CA GLN A 218 -7.30 3.29 4.00
C GLN A 218 -5.92 3.60 4.58
N GLU A 219 -5.02 4.29 3.84
CA GLU A 219 -3.72 4.71 4.34
C GLU A 219 -3.87 5.64 5.58
N LYS A 220 -4.88 6.52 5.55
CA LYS A 220 -5.20 7.39 6.70
C LYS A 220 -5.70 6.59 7.89
N VAL A 221 -6.57 5.60 7.69
CA VAL A 221 -7.06 4.70 8.73
C VAL A 221 -5.89 3.98 9.40
N ALA A 222 -5.03 3.38 8.59
CA ALA A 222 -3.83 2.69 9.05
C ALA A 222 -2.89 3.60 9.85
N HIS A 223 -2.70 4.84 9.37
CA HIS A 223 -1.87 5.83 10.06
C HIS A 223 -2.44 6.22 11.43
N GLU A 224 -3.76 6.43 11.55
CA GLU A 224 -4.40 6.81 12.81
C GLU A 224 -4.38 5.65 13.82
N ILE A 225 -4.66 4.42 13.41
CA ILE A 225 -4.56 3.22 14.27
C ILE A 225 -3.13 3.05 14.79
N ALA A 226 -2.13 3.10 13.91
CA ALA A 226 -0.72 2.97 14.30
C ALA A 226 -0.23 4.13 15.17
N ARG A 227 -0.72 5.35 14.95
CA ARG A 227 -0.31 6.56 15.69
C ARG A 227 -0.80 6.58 17.12
N TYR A 228 -2.01 6.09 17.35
CA TYR A 228 -2.67 6.15 18.65
C TYR A 228 -2.72 4.81 19.37
N ASP A 229 -2.05 3.78 18.82
CA ASP A 229 -2.01 2.40 19.37
C ASP A 229 -3.44 1.86 19.64
N LEU A 230 -4.36 2.04 18.68
CA LEU A 230 -5.73 1.60 18.79
C LEU A 230 -5.86 0.15 18.37
N ALA A 231 -6.73 -0.61 19.03
CA ALA A 231 -7.12 -1.97 18.60
C ALA A 231 -8.23 -1.94 17.55
N ALA A 232 -9.08 -0.91 17.57
CA ALA A 232 -10.12 -0.67 16.57
C ALA A 232 -10.44 0.83 16.48
N LEU A 233 -10.85 1.29 15.30
CA LEU A 233 -11.15 2.69 15.00
C LEU A 233 -12.61 2.81 14.50
N PRO A 234 -13.48 3.58 15.17
CA PRO A 234 -14.86 3.75 14.75
C PRO A 234 -14.98 4.57 13.47
N VAL A 235 -15.84 4.10 12.57
CA VAL A 235 -16.23 4.75 11.34
C VAL A 235 -17.57 5.44 11.51
N ILE A 236 -17.64 6.72 11.14
CA ILE A 236 -18.83 7.54 11.30
C ILE A 236 -19.30 8.17 9.99
N ASP A 237 -20.59 8.48 9.91
CA ASP A 237 -21.14 9.27 8.82
C ASP A 237 -20.89 10.79 9.01
N ASP A 238 -21.35 11.60 8.06
CA ASP A 238 -21.26 13.06 8.12
C ASP A 238 -22.07 13.69 9.26
N HIS A 239 -22.95 12.93 9.90
CA HIS A 239 -23.77 13.36 11.05
C HIS A 239 -23.21 12.88 12.40
N GLY A 240 -22.05 12.19 12.39
CA GLY A 240 -21.42 11.64 13.59
C GLY A 240 -22.06 10.35 14.10
N ARG A 241 -22.89 9.69 13.28
CA ARG A 241 -23.46 8.38 13.63
C ARG A 241 -22.45 7.28 13.30
N MET A 242 -22.30 6.36 14.22
CA MET A 242 -21.44 5.21 14.07
C MET A 242 -22.03 4.23 13.07
N LEU A 243 -21.24 3.80 12.10
CA LEU A 243 -21.64 2.86 11.06
C LEU A 243 -20.91 1.52 11.19
N GLY A 244 -19.66 1.53 11.64
CA GLY A 244 -18.84 0.36 11.79
C GLY A 244 -17.55 0.62 12.54
N VAL A 245 -16.67 -0.33 12.52
CA VAL A 245 -15.31 -0.25 13.06
C VAL A 245 -14.33 -0.86 12.06
N VAL A 246 -13.11 -0.33 12.02
CA VAL A 246 -11.97 -0.98 11.36
C VAL A 246 -11.05 -1.50 12.44
N THR A 247 -10.65 -2.74 12.36
CA THR A 247 -9.83 -3.41 13.36
C THR A 247 -8.34 -3.33 13.03
N VAL A 248 -7.47 -3.67 13.98
CA VAL A 248 -6.03 -3.53 13.79
C VAL A 248 -5.44 -4.62 12.87
N ASP A 249 -6.05 -5.78 12.82
CA ASP A 249 -5.69 -6.91 11.95
C ASP A 249 -5.87 -6.53 10.47
N ASP A 250 -7.03 -6.03 10.06
CA ASP A 250 -7.27 -5.53 8.70
C ASP A 250 -6.28 -4.43 8.31
N VAL A 251 -5.98 -3.54 9.25
CA VAL A 251 -5.01 -2.46 9.05
C VAL A 251 -3.58 -2.98 8.85
N VAL A 252 -3.22 -4.11 9.43
CA VAL A 252 -1.90 -4.72 9.17
C VAL A 252 -1.80 -5.15 7.71
N ASP A 253 -2.85 -5.70 7.13
CA ASP A 253 -2.88 -6.11 5.72
C ASP A 253 -2.86 -4.89 4.80
N VAL A 254 -3.64 -3.85 5.10
CA VAL A 254 -3.58 -2.55 4.39
C VAL A 254 -2.15 -1.97 4.39
N VAL A 255 -1.44 -2.00 5.52
CA VAL A 255 -0.06 -1.48 5.58
C VAL A 255 0.90 -2.28 4.69
N ILE A 256 0.71 -3.59 4.56
CA ILE A 256 1.52 -4.45 3.69
C ILE A 256 1.19 -4.16 2.22
N GLU A 257 -0.09 -4.03 1.89
CA GLU A 257 -0.57 -3.71 0.56
C GLU A 257 -0.07 -2.36 0.08
N GLU A 258 -0.30 -1.29 0.83
CA GLU A 258 0.17 0.07 0.54
C GLU A 258 1.70 0.13 0.38
N ALA A 259 2.44 -0.54 1.29
CA ALA A 259 3.89 -0.59 1.19
C ALA A 259 4.37 -1.35 -0.07
N THR A 260 3.62 -2.34 -0.52
CA THR A 260 3.89 -3.10 -1.74
C THR A 260 3.59 -2.27 -2.98
N GLU A 261 2.44 -1.59 -2.99
CA GLU A 261 2.03 -0.67 -4.05
C GLU A 261 3.05 0.47 -4.22
N ASP A 262 3.40 1.15 -3.14
CA ASP A 262 4.43 2.19 -3.10
C ASP A 262 5.76 1.69 -3.69
N ALA A 263 6.19 0.49 -3.30
CA ALA A 263 7.44 -0.10 -3.80
C ALA A 263 7.38 -0.39 -5.32
N GLN A 264 6.26 -0.86 -5.82
CA GLN A 264 6.03 -1.13 -7.24
C GLN A 264 5.96 0.17 -8.04
N MET A 265 5.21 1.16 -7.57
CA MET A 265 5.12 2.49 -8.18
C MET A 265 6.48 3.20 -8.20
N MET A 266 7.23 3.18 -7.10
CA MET A 266 8.60 3.72 -7.06
C MET A 266 9.53 3.00 -8.02
N GLY A 267 9.29 1.71 -8.30
CA GLY A 267 9.98 0.94 -9.34
C GLY A 267 9.56 1.29 -10.78
N GLY A 268 8.52 2.09 -10.96
CA GLY A 268 7.94 2.42 -12.27
C GLY A 268 7.14 1.27 -12.86
N VAL A 269 6.42 0.55 -12.03
CA VAL A 269 5.47 -0.51 -12.39
C VAL A 269 4.08 -0.07 -11.93
N VAL A 270 3.06 -0.29 -12.75
CA VAL A 270 1.68 -0.16 -12.31
C VAL A 270 1.40 -1.27 -11.29
N PRO A 271 0.76 -0.98 -10.14
CA PRO A 271 0.53 -1.95 -9.09
C PRO A 271 -0.08 -3.26 -9.60
N LEU A 272 0.39 -4.37 -9.02
CA LEU A 272 -0.12 -5.70 -9.29
C LEU A 272 -1.17 -6.01 -8.23
N GLU A 273 -2.35 -6.43 -8.63
CA GLU A 273 -3.41 -6.90 -7.74
C GLU A 273 -3.10 -8.30 -7.21
N ASP A 274 -2.42 -9.09 -8.03
CA ASP A 274 -2.06 -10.47 -7.74
C ASP A 274 -0.61 -10.63 -7.30
N SER A 275 -0.30 -11.76 -6.64
CA SER A 275 1.07 -12.13 -6.33
C SER A 275 1.90 -12.33 -7.60
N TYR A 276 3.22 -12.16 -7.49
CA TYR A 276 4.16 -12.24 -8.61
C TYR A 276 4.00 -13.48 -9.50
N PHE A 277 3.66 -14.63 -8.93
CA PHE A 277 3.52 -15.88 -9.69
C PHE A 277 2.10 -16.13 -10.21
N GLN A 278 1.10 -15.46 -9.65
CA GLN A 278 -0.31 -15.60 -10.07
C GLN A 278 -0.65 -14.62 -11.18
N THR A 279 -0.01 -13.44 -11.22
CA THR A 279 -0.21 -12.45 -12.28
C THR A 279 0.05 -13.03 -13.66
N GLY A 280 -0.92 -12.90 -14.56
CA GLY A 280 -0.85 -13.38 -15.93
C GLY A 280 0.26 -12.72 -16.75
N TRP A 281 0.93 -13.48 -17.64
CA TRP A 281 2.03 -12.95 -18.48
C TRP A 281 1.63 -11.70 -19.28
N ALA A 282 0.43 -11.67 -19.85
CA ALA A 282 -0.03 -10.54 -20.67
C ALA A 282 -0.24 -9.28 -19.83
N GLU A 283 -0.81 -9.44 -18.63
CA GLU A 283 -1.00 -8.38 -17.66
C GLU A 283 0.34 -7.83 -17.17
N PHE A 284 1.26 -8.71 -16.80
CA PHE A 284 2.61 -8.33 -16.39
C PHE A 284 3.32 -7.49 -17.46
N VAL A 285 3.20 -7.88 -18.74
CA VAL A 285 3.77 -7.14 -19.86
C VAL A 285 3.09 -5.77 -20.01
N TRP A 286 1.79 -5.70 -19.82
CA TRP A 286 1.05 -4.44 -19.93
C TRP A 286 1.38 -3.48 -18.78
N LYS A 287 1.29 -3.94 -17.53
CA LYS A 287 1.53 -3.12 -16.32
C LYS A 287 2.98 -2.56 -16.28
N ARG A 288 3.97 -3.30 -16.74
CA ARG A 288 5.36 -2.84 -16.88
C ARG A 288 5.61 -2.09 -18.18
N GLY A 289 5.07 -2.58 -19.29
CA GLY A 289 5.35 -2.09 -20.63
C GLY A 289 4.79 -0.70 -20.88
N SER A 290 3.61 -0.39 -20.39
CA SER A 290 2.98 0.93 -20.52
C SER A 290 3.89 2.04 -19.98
N TRP A 291 4.44 1.85 -18.79
CA TRP A 291 5.36 2.79 -18.17
C TRP A 291 6.70 2.88 -18.89
N LEU A 292 7.27 1.75 -19.29
CA LEU A 292 8.53 1.70 -20.06
C LEU A 292 8.42 2.41 -21.41
N VAL A 293 7.30 2.27 -22.11
CA VAL A 293 7.05 2.97 -23.37
C VAL A 293 6.98 4.48 -23.17
N LEU A 294 6.28 4.94 -22.12
CA LEU A 294 6.20 6.35 -21.77
C LEU A 294 7.60 6.93 -21.50
N LEU A 295 8.38 6.26 -20.67
CA LEU A 295 9.75 6.66 -20.35
C LEU A 295 10.67 6.63 -21.58
N PHE A 296 10.55 5.63 -22.44
CA PHE A 296 11.32 5.54 -23.66
C PHE A 296 11.03 6.72 -24.60
N VAL A 297 9.76 7.12 -24.77
CA VAL A 297 9.39 8.28 -25.57
C VAL A 297 9.98 9.57 -24.95
N ALA A 298 9.92 9.71 -23.61
CA ALA A 298 10.55 10.85 -22.93
C ALA A 298 12.08 10.87 -23.15
N GLN A 299 12.72 9.71 -23.15
CA GLN A 299 14.16 9.57 -23.37
C GLN A 299 14.60 10.01 -24.80
N LEU A 300 13.71 10.01 -25.80
CA LEU A 300 14.02 10.56 -27.13
C LEU A 300 14.38 12.06 -27.09
N LEU A 301 13.94 12.80 -26.07
CA LEU A 301 14.34 14.19 -25.85
C LEU A 301 15.84 14.32 -25.59
N THR A 302 16.43 13.35 -24.92
CA THR A 302 17.89 13.26 -24.67
C THR A 302 18.69 13.26 -25.96
N ALA A 303 18.27 12.43 -26.93
CA ALA A 303 18.89 12.40 -28.26
C ALA A 303 18.78 13.75 -28.98
N THR A 304 17.64 14.44 -28.83
CA THR A 304 17.43 15.78 -29.42
C THR A 304 18.36 16.82 -28.80
N VAL A 305 18.58 16.77 -27.46
CA VAL A 305 19.53 17.66 -26.78
C VAL A 305 20.96 17.42 -27.27
N ILE A 306 21.38 16.15 -27.39
CA ILE A 306 22.70 15.78 -27.93
C ILE A 306 22.85 16.28 -29.36
N GLN A 307 21.85 16.07 -30.22
CA GLN A 307 21.89 16.51 -31.62
C GLN A 307 22.01 18.01 -31.77
N LYS A 308 21.29 18.80 -30.95
CA LYS A 308 21.37 20.27 -30.94
C LYS A 308 22.75 20.77 -30.52
N ASN A 309 23.46 20.02 -29.70
CA ASN A 309 24.80 20.39 -29.20
C ASN A 309 25.93 19.67 -29.96
N LYS A 310 25.65 19.13 -31.14
CA LYS A 310 26.64 18.38 -31.94
C LYS A 310 27.89 19.21 -32.26
N ALA A 311 27.77 20.50 -32.55
CA ALA A 311 28.89 21.38 -32.87
C ALA A 311 29.97 21.44 -31.77
N ILE A 312 29.53 21.46 -30.49
CA ILE A 312 30.48 21.46 -29.35
C ILE A 312 31.12 20.07 -29.16
N LEU A 313 30.38 19.00 -29.46
CA LEU A 313 30.91 17.64 -29.39
C LEU A 313 31.91 17.37 -30.53
N ASP A 314 31.65 17.89 -31.73
CA ASP A 314 32.57 17.81 -32.86
C ASP A 314 33.86 18.59 -32.61
N ALA A 315 33.75 19.72 -31.89
CA ALA A 315 34.90 20.55 -31.49
C ALA A 315 35.72 19.95 -30.34
N THR A 316 35.07 19.17 -29.46
CA THR A 316 35.69 18.60 -28.25
C THR A 316 35.13 17.19 -28.02
N VAL A 317 35.70 16.23 -28.71
CA VAL A 317 35.23 14.83 -28.77
C VAL A 317 35.25 14.17 -27.38
N GLU A 318 36.19 14.57 -26.52
CA GLU A 318 36.36 14.05 -25.17
C GLU A 318 35.10 14.30 -24.28
N LEU A 319 34.30 15.31 -24.57
CA LEU A 319 33.05 15.57 -23.85
C LEU A 319 32.07 14.38 -23.95
N VAL A 320 32.10 13.63 -25.05
CA VAL A 320 31.24 12.46 -25.26
C VAL A 320 31.50 11.39 -24.20
N LEU A 321 32.75 11.23 -23.77
CA LEU A 321 33.15 10.25 -22.76
C LEU A 321 32.51 10.47 -21.38
N PHE A 322 32.10 11.71 -21.11
CA PHE A 322 31.53 12.11 -19.82
C PHE A 322 30.00 12.10 -19.81
N ILE A 323 29.34 12.01 -20.96
CA ILE A 323 27.87 11.96 -21.04
C ILE A 323 27.28 10.86 -20.12
N PRO A 324 27.76 9.59 -20.18
CA PRO A 324 27.25 8.55 -19.28
C PRO A 324 27.45 8.88 -17.79
N LEU A 325 28.59 9.47 -17.44
CA LEU A 325 28.89 9.87 -16.05
C LEU A 325 27.94 10.96 -15.56
N ILE A 326 27.67 11.94 -16.40
CA ILE A 326 26.77 13.07 -16.12
C ILE A 326 25.34 12.57 -15.90
N ILE A 327 24.82 11.77 -16.84
CA ILE A 327 23.49 11.15 -16.76
C ILE A 327 23.38 10.33 -15.47
N ALA A 328 24.30 9.38 -15.25
CA ALA A 328 24.26 8.52 -14.08
C ALA A 328 24.35 9.29 -12.75
N SER A 329 25.18 10.31 -12.66
CA SER A 329 25.34 11.12 -11.44
C SER A 329 24.05 11.88 -11.11
N GLY A 330 23.42 12.46 -12.12
CA GLY A 330 22.16 13.19 -11.96
C GLY A 330 21.00 12.25 -11.60
N GLY A 331 20.81 11.21 -12.40
CA GLY A 331 19.75 10.22 -12.18
C GLY A 331 19.81 9.58 -10.80
N ASN A 332 20.99 9.15 -10.36
CA ASN A 332 21.17 8.55 -9.03
C ASN A 332 20.86 9.56 -7.90
N ALA A 333 21.35 10.78 -8.00
CA ALA A 333 21.13 11.79 -6.96
C ALA A 333 19.63 12.17 -6.86
N GLY A 334 18.97 12.38 -8.00
CA GLY A 334 17.54 12.71 -8.04
C GLY A 334 16.66 11.58 -7.51
N SER A 335 16.94 10.34 -7.93
CA SER A 335 16.22 9.16 -7.48
C SER A 335 16.36 8.94 -5.98
N GLN A 336 17.57 9.10 -5.41
CA GLN A 336 17.77 8.99 -3.96
C GLN A 336 16.96 10.03 -3.19
N SER A 337 16.97 11.30 -3.61
CA SER A 337 16.18 12.35 -2.96
C SER A 337 14.67 12.10 -3.07
N SER A 338 14.19 11.65 -4.24
CA SER A 338 12.78 11.32 -4.45
C SER A 338 12.32 10.19 -3.52
N THR A 339 13.05 9.07 -3.49
CA THR A 339 12.72 7.93 -2.64
C THR A 339 12.64 8.32 -1.15
N LEU A 340 13.58 9.14 -0.67
CA LEU A 340 13.56 9.60 0.72
C LEU A 340 12.36 10.51 1.01
N VAL A 341 11.98 11.40 0.09
CA VAL A 341 10.85 12.31 0.26
C VAL A 341 9.53 11.57 0.16
N ILE A 342 9.35 10.64 -0.80
CA ILE A 342 8.17 9.79 -0.91
C ILE A 342 7.98 9.02 0.40
N ARG A 343 9.01 8.33 0.88
CA ARG A 343 8.93 7.59 2.13
C ARG A 343 8.59 8.47 3.33
N ALA A 344 9.19 9.66 3.43
CA ALA A 344 8.89 10.61 4.51
C ALA A 344 7.44 11.12 4.47
N MET A 345 6.83 11.20 3.28
CA MET A 345 5.42 11.54 3.13
C MET A 345 4.50 10.37 3.48
N ALA A 346 4.82 9.15 3.05
CA ALA A 346 4.07 7.95 3.36
C ALA A 346 3.98 7.68 4.88
N VAL A 347 5.05 7.92 5.62
CA VAL A 347 5.04 7.78 7.09
C VAL A 347 4.58 9.05 7.84
N GLY A 348 4.07 10.07 7.14
CA GLY A 348 3.54 11.29 7.74
C GLY A 348 4.58 12.24 8.37
N GLU A 349 5.89 12.01 8.19
CA GLU A 349 6.95 12.90 8.68
C GLU A 349 7.01 14.22 7.92
N LEU A 350 6.55 14.22 6.65
CA LEU A 350 6.68 15.35 5.74
C LEU A 350 5.35 15.68 5.07
N LYS A 351 4.98 16.96 5.10
CA LYS A 351 3.77 17.47 4.47
C LYS A 351 4.11 18.34 3.26
N PRO A 352 3.23 18.45 2.25
CA PRO A 352 3.44 19.35 1.11
C PRO A 352 3.70 20.82 1.48
N SER A 353 3.26 21.25 2.66
CA SER A 353 3.55 22.60 3.20
C SER A 353 5.02 22.82 3.58
N ASP A 354 5.79 21.76 3.81
CA ASP A 354 7.19 21.83 4.24
C ASP A 354 8.19 22.01 3.07
N TRP A 355 7.71 22.25 1.86
CA TRP A 355 8.51 22.34 0.63
C TRP A 355 9.72 23.24 0.75
N SER A 356 9.64 24.37 1.48
CA SER A 356 10.75 25.31 1.64
C SER A 356 11.86 24.78 2.54
N LYS A 357 11.49 23.98 3.56
CA LYS A 357 12.45 23.29 4.45
C LYS A 357 13.16 22.18 3.68
N VAL A 358 12.40 21.42 2.89
CA VAL A 358 12.94 20.37 2.02
C VAL A 358 13.90 20.99 1.01
N LEU A 359 13.49 22.05 0.30
CA LEU A 359 14.32 22.72 -0.68
C LEU A 359 15.65 23.19 -0.08
N SER A 360 15.61 23.86 1.08
CA SER A 360 16.84 24.35 1.73
C SER A 360 17.76 23.22 2.17
N ARG A 361 17.21 22.12 2.67
CA ARG A 361 17.96 20.94 3.09
C ARG A 361 18.60 20.22 1.90
N GLU A 362 17.82 20.00 0.84
CA GLU A 362 18.28 19.34 -0.37
C GLU A 362 19.30 20.17 -1.16
N LEU A 363 19.19 21.49 -1.12
CA LEU A 363 20.21 22.38 -1.68
C LEU A 363 21.56 22.19 -0.97
N LEU A 364 21.58 22.12 0.37
CA LEU A 364 22.80 21.90 1.13
C LEU A 364 23.37 20.49 0.88
N ILE A 365 22.52 19.47 0.86
CA ILE A 365 22.93 18.10 0.58
C ILE A 365 23.47 18.01 -0.86
N GLY A 366 22.75 18.54 -1.83
CA GLY A 366 23.13 18.55 -3.24
C GLY A 366 24.45 19.27 -3.50
N LEU A 367 24.67 20.43 -2.85
CA LEU A 367 25.97 21.13 -2.90
C LEU A 367 27.08 20.28 -2.30
N SER A 368 26.86 19.66 -1.15
CA SER A 368 27.87 18.83 -0.47
C SER A 368 28.27 17.62 -1.30
N LEU A 369 27.28 16.89 -1.81
CA LEU A 369 27.49 15.74 -2.69
C LEU A 369 28.07 16.17 -4.04
N GLY A 370 27.56 17.26 -4.60
CA GLY A 370 28.04 17.85 -5.84
C GLY A 370 29.50 18.28 -5.78
N ILE A 371 29.95 18.87 -4.67
CA ILE A 371 31.37 19.19 -4.44
C ILE A 371 32.19 17.91 -4.39
N ALA A 372 31.79 16.93 -3.61
CA ALA A 372 32.52 15.67 -3.48
C ALA A 372 32.66 14.94 -4.84
N LEU A 373 31.56 14.74 -5.56
CA LEU A 373 31.56 14.09 -6.87
C LEU A 373 32.18 14.96 -7.94
N GLY A 374 32.01 16.29 -7.87
CA GLY A 374 32.62 17.25 -8.78
C GLY A 374 34.13 17.28 -8.67
N LEU A 375 34.71 17.12 -7.46
CA LEU A 375 36.15 16.99 -7.27
C LEU A 375 36.68 15.71 -7.94
N ILE A 376 35.98 14.60 -7.82
CA ILE A 376 36.32 13.33 -8.49
C ILE A 376 36.28 13.52 -10.01
N GLY A 377 35.19 14.16 -10.50
CA GLY A 377 35.02 14.49 -11.90
C GLY A 377 36.09 15.44 -12.44
N PHE A 378 36.50 16.44 -11.64
CA PHE A 378 37.60 17.35 -11.95
C PHE A 378 38.92 16.60 -12.13
N VAL A 379 39.28 15.72 -11.20
CA VAL A 379 40.49 14.91 -11.31
C VAL A 379 40.43 14.01 -12.56
N ARG A 380 39.29 13.37 -12.80
CA ARG A 380 39.14 12.52 -14.01
C ARG A 380 39.19 13.34 -15.30
N GLY A 381 38.61 14.53 -15.32
CA GLY A 381 38.65 15.45 -16.45
C GLY A 381 40.06 15.98 -16.75
N TRP A 382 40.87 16.16 -15.72
CA TRP A 382 42.28 16.57 -15.87
C TRP A 382 43.10 15.58 -16.72
N PHE A 383 42.85 14.30 -16.56
CA PHE A 383 43.55 13.24 -17.31
C PHE A 383 42.91 12.93 -18.68
N ALA A 384 41.80 13.56 -19.02
CA ALA A 384 41.09 13.32 -20.27
C ALA A 384 41.34 14.38 -21.37
N GLY A 385 42.02 15.47 -21.04
CA GLY A 385 42.31 16.57 -21.97
C GLY A 385 43.46 16.17 -22.92
N GLU A 386 43.12 15.62 -24.08
CA GLU A 386 44.09 15.36 -25.16
C GLU A 386 44.12 16.50 -26.19
N THR A 387 42.94 17.05 -26.54
CA THR A 387 42.79 18.11 -27.54
C THR A 387 42.52 19.46 -26.88
N VAL A 388 42.14 19.51 -25.61
CA VAL A 388 41.81 20.71 -24.84
C VAL A 388 42.74 20.83 -23.62
N GLU A 389 43.01 22.06 -23.17
CA GLU A 389 43.79 22.25 -21.93
C GLU A 389 43.21 21.46 -20.77
N PRO A 390 44.03 20.69 -20.05
CA PRO A 390 43.56 19.81 -18.98
C PRO A 390 42.73 20.55 -17.90
N ILE A 391 43.11 21.79 -17.60
CA ILE A 391 42.40 22.62 -16.61
C ILE A 391 40.99 23.00 -17.09
N ALA A 392 40.80 23.30 -18.37
CA ALA A 392 39.51 23.67 -18.95
C ALA A 392 38.57 22.46 -18.93
N MET A 393 39.06 21.27 -19.33
CA MET A 393 38.30 20.02 -19.28
C MET A 393 37.95 19.66 -17.85
N ALA A 394 38.92 19.66 -16.93
CA ALA A 394 38.71 19.37 -15.51
C ALA A 394 37.64 20.30 -14.88
N THR A 395 37.74 21.60 -15.17
CA THR A 395 36.78 22.57 -14.66
C THR A 395 35.38 22.35 -15.26
N ALA A 396 35.29 22.10 -16.56
CA ALA A 396 34.02 21.84 -17.22
C ALA A 396 33.30 20.61 -16.63
N ILE A 397 34.02 19.51 -16.45
CA ILE A 397 33.44 18.28 -15.88
C ILE A 397 33.08 18.46 -14.40
N GLY A 398 33.99 18.98 -13.58
CA GLY A 398 33.76 19.16 -12.14
C GLY A 398 32.60 20.07 -11.82
N THR A 399 32.50 21.22 -12.51
CA THR A 399 31.39 22.18 -12.32
C THR A 399 30.08 21.65 -12.89
N SER A 400 30.10 20.90 -13.98
CA SER A 400 28.90 20.24 -14.51
C SER A 400 28.33 19.24 -13.52
N ILE A 401 29.16 18.36 -12.95
CA ILE A 401 28.73 17.37 -11.94
C ILE A 401 28.16 18.08 -10.71
N LEU A 402 28.84 19.11 -10.21
CA LEU A 402 28.34 19.90 -9.08
C LEU A 402 26.95 20.48 -9.37
N ALA A 403 26.78 21.13 -10.52
CA ALA A 403 25.51 21.75 -10.88
C ALA A 403 24.39 20.72 -11.07
N ILE A 404 24.70 19.61 -11.75
CA ILE A 404 23.72 18.57 -12.06
C ILE A 404 23.29 17.84 -10.81
N VAL A 405 24.21 17.41 -9.94
CA VAL A 405 23.86 16.72 -8.69
C VAL A 405 23.00 17.63 -7.81
N THR A 406 23.38 18.91 -7.67
CA THR A 406 22.59 19.88 -6.90
C THR A 406 21.18 20.07 -7.47
N LEU A 407 21.07 20.25 -8.79
CA LEU A 407 19.77 20.43 -9.45
C LEU A 407 18.92 19.15 -9.33
N SER A 408 19.54 18.00 -9.48
CA SER A 408 18.86 16.69 -9.45
C SER A 408 18.28 16.38 -8.08
N THR A 409 19.00 16.65 -6.99
CA THR A 409 18.46 16.48 -5.63
C THR A 409 17.26 17.39 -5.38
N MET A 410 17.34 18.63 -5.87
CA MET A 410 16.21 19.58 -5.76
C MET A 410 14.99 19.13 -6.57
N ILE A 411 15.17 18.68 -7.81
CA ILE A 411 14.07 18.17 -8.65
C ILE A 411 13.48 16.91 -8.03
N GLY A 412 14.33 15.94 -7.67
CA GLY A 412 13.91 14.68 -7.07
C GLY A 412 13.10 14.87 -5.79
N SER A 413 13.45 15.84 -4.96
CA SER A 413 12.75 16.11 -3.70
C SER A 413 11.47 16.94 -3.87
N LEU A 414 11.45 17.90 -4.80
CA LEU A 414 10.30 18.78 -4.97
C LEU A 414 9.18 18.18 -5.82
N LEU A 415 9.51 17.29 -6.75
CA LEU A 415 8.54 16.72 -7.67
C LEU A 415 7.46 15.88 -6.96
N PRO A 416 7.80 14.96 -6.02
CA PRO A 416 6.79 14.25 -5.24
C PRO A 416 5.85 15.18 -4.45
N LEU A 417 6.40 16.24 -3.86
CA LEU A 417 5.62 17.26 -3.13
C LEU A 417 4.64 18.01 -4.03
N LEU A 418 5.04 18.30 -5.27
CA LEU A 418 4.17 18.94 -6.26
C LEU A 418 3.06 17.99 -6.70
N ILE A 419 3.37 16.72 -6.93
CA ILE A 419 2.40 15.69 -7.32
C ILE A 419 1.35 15.51 -6.23
N ARG A 420 1.75 15.37 -4.98
CA ARG A 420 0.81 15.28 -3.83
C ARG A 420 -0.05 16.54 -3.67
N ARG A 421 0.52 17.72 -3.98
CA ARG A 421 -0.24 18.98 -3.92
C ARG A 421 -1.36 19.06 -4.96
N VAL A 422 -1.23 18.37 -6.07
CA VAL A 422 -2.25 18.29 -7.15
C VAL A 422 -3.29 17.19 -6.87
N GLY A 423 -3.11 16.43 -5.78
CA GLY A 423 -4.02 15.35 -5.38
C GLY A 423 -3.70 14.01 -6.02
N LEU A 424 -2.49 13.85 -6.58
CA LEU A 424 -2.01 12.58 -7.12
C LEU A 424 -1.05 11.92 -6.13
N ASP A 425 -0.93 10.60 -6.22
CA ASP A 425 0.01 9.85 -5.43
C ASP A 425 1.46 10.25 -5.76
N PRO A 426 2.28 10.61 -4.75
CA PRO A 426 3.68 10.97 -4.95
C PRO A 426 4.55 9.81 -5.45
N ALA A 427 4.19 8.54 -5.21
CA ALA A 427 4.91 7.35 -5.69
C ALA A 427 4.92 7.24 -7.23
N VAL A 428 3.96 7.88 -7.92
CA VAL A 428 3.97 8.05 -9.38
C VAL A 428 5.25 8.75 -9.87
N SER A 429 5.91 9.58 -9.03
CA SER A 429 7.24 10.12 -9.33
C SER A 429 8.34 9.06 -9.17
N SER A 430 8.17 7.96 -9.85
CA SER A 430 9.03 6.78 -9.79
C SER A 430 10.53 7.10 -10.05
N THR A 431 11.38 6.25 -9.51
CA THR A 431 12.84 6.34 -9.75
C THR A 431 13.21 6.45 -11.25
N PRO A 432 12.65 5.62 -12.17
CA PRO A 432 12.90 5.76 -13.60
C PRO A 432 12.36 7.06 -14.20
N PHE A 433 11.24 7.57 -13.69
CA PHE A 433 10.69 8.84 -14.17
C PHE A 433 11.60 10.02 -13.80
N ILE A 434 12.02 10.10 -12.55
CA ILE A 434 12.98 11.10 -12.09
C ILE A 434 14.26 11.04 -12.91
N ALA A 435 14.83 9.83 -13.11
CA ALA A 435 16.01 9.64 -13.91
C ALA A 435 15.82 10.21 -15.34
N SER A 436 14.70 9.91 -15.99
CA SER A 436 14.41 10.39 -17.34
C SER A 436 14.31 11.91 -17.43
N VAL A 437 13.70 12.57 -16.44
CA VAL A 437 13.63 14.05 -16.37
C VAL A 437 15.00 14.66 -16.14
N VAL A 438 15.76 14.08 -15.22
CA VAL A 438 17.10 14.57 -14.86
C VAL A 438 18.10 14.33 -15.98
N ASP A 439 17.99 13.26 -16.76
CA ASP A 439 18.85 12.97 -17.91
C ASP A 439 18.77 14.10 -18.94
N VAL A 440 17.56 14.54 -19.27
CA VAL A 440 17.34 15.63 -20.23
C VAL A 440 17.88 16.94 -19.69
N LEU A 441 17.48 17.31 -18.46
CA LEU A 441 17.89 18.55 -17.83
C LEU A 441 19.39 18.58 -17.53
N GLY A 442 19.93 17.43 -17.07
CA GLY A 442 21.35 17.27 -16.79
C GLY A 442 22.22 17.50 -18.04
N LEU A 443 21.83 16.95 -19.20
CA LEU A 443 22.54 17.23 -20.45
C LEU A 443 22.43 18.68 -20.89
N ILE A 444 21.29 19.34 -20.71
CA ILE A 444 21.15 20.76 -21.00
C ILE A 444 22.15 21.56 -20.15
N VAL A 445 22.19 21.30 -18.84
CA VAL A 445 23.14 21.95 -17.92
C VAL A 445 24.58 21.63 -18.30
N TYR A 446 24.87 20.36 -18.60
CA TYR A 446 26.20 19.91 -19.03
C TYR A 446 26.72 20.70 -20.22
N PHE A 447 25.95 20.77 -21.32
CA PHE A 447 26.36 21.47 -22.50
C PHE A 447 26.44 22.99 -22.27
N ALA A 448 25.55 23.58 -21.50
CA ALA A 448 25.60 24.99 -21.14
C ALA A 448 26.88 25.34 -20.36
N VAL A 449 27.21 24.53 -19.35
CA VAL A 449 28.44 24.74 -18.54
C VAL A 449 29.69 24.51 -19.40
N ALA A 450 29.73 23.45 -20.19
CA ALA A 450 30.84 23.13 -21.07
C ALA A 450 31.06 24.29 -22.09
N GLN A 451 29.97 24.79 -22.71
CA GLN A 451 30.05 25.90 -23.64
C GLN A 451 30.62 27.17 -23.02
N VAL A 452 30.15 27.55 -21.82
CA VAL A 452 30.64 28.75 -21.12
C VAL A 452 32.13 28.61 -20.77
N ILE A 453 32.52 27.48 -20.21
CA ILE A 453 33.90 27.26 -19.77
C ILE A 453 34.86 27.18 -20.97
N LEU A 454 34.54 26.39 -21.99
CA LEU A 454 35.39 26.24 -23.16
C LEU A 454 35.49 27.59 -23.93
N HIS A 455 34.39 28.35 -24.04
CA HIS A 455 34.45 29.69 -24.65
C HIS A 455 35.35 30.64 -23.84
N THR A 456 35.33 30.57 -22.51
CA THR A 456 36.17 31.39 -21.64
C THR A 456 37.66 31.10 -21.80
N PHE A 457 38.01 29.82 -22.02
CA PHE A 457 39.40 29.38 -22.18
C PHE A 457 39.93 29.46 -23.62
N PHE A 458 39.04 29.41 -24.64
CA PHE A 458 39.43 29.43 -26.06
C PHE A 458 38.94 30.64 -26.82
N GLY A 459 38.12 31.50 -26.23
CA GLY A 459 37.49 32.66 -26.89
C GLY A 459 38.24 33.97 -26.71
N GLY A 460 39.55 33.92 -26.42
CA GLY A 460 40.44 35.09 -26.42
C GLY A 460 41.12 35.30 -27.78
#